data_949c89ebccce27ba169aecab1b2cdabd
#
_entry.id   949c89ebccce27ba169aecab1b2cdabd
#
_cell.length_a   1.000
_cell.length_b   1.000
_cell.length_c   1.000
_cell.angle_alpha   90.00
_cell.angle_beta   90.00
_cell.angle_gamma   90.00
#
_symmetry.space_group_name_H-M   'P 1'
#
loop_
_entity.id
_entity.type
_entity.pdbx_description
1 polymer ?
#
loop_
_entity_poly.entity_id
_entity_poly.type
_entity_poly.pdbx_seq_one_letter_code
_entity_poly.pdbx_strand_id
1 'polypeptide(L)'
;YNGSPRGYDNCCDLGVCPRIQLGMHQGEGYGLCRAIHAEQNALLNCSREQTIGADLYLAGINPGDNSIHRAKPCPLCSRLIIQAGIQNVYLRVGAKAGEYEVVPAKNLVWHL
;
A
#
# COMPACT_ATOMS: atom_id res chain seq x y z
N TYR A 1 -6.07 4.06 -3.23
CA TYR A 1 -7.15 3.09 -3.41
C TYR A 1 -6.60 1.68 -3.49
N ASN A 2 -7.27 0.76 -2.83
CA ASN A 2 -6.92 -0.65 -2.77
C ASN A 2 -8.15 -1.47 -3.15
N GLY A 3 -8.07 -2.25 -4.22
CA GLY A 3 -9.20 -3.04 -4.72
C GLY A 3 -8.79 -3.94 -5.87
N SER A 4 -9.73 -4.73 -6.37
CA SER A 4 -9.49 -5.66 -7.46
C SER A 4 -9.12 -4.95 -8.76
N PRO A 5 -8.39 -5.63 -9.66
CA PRO A 5 -8.08 -5.07 -10.96
C PRO A 5 -9.35 -4.68 -11.74
N ARG A 6 -9.17 -3.79 -12.71
CA ARG A 6 -10.28 -3.32 -13.54
C ARG A 6 -11.03 -4.49 -14.17
N GLY A 7 -12.34 -4.50 -14.00
CA GLY A 7 -13.22 -5.54 -14.56
C GLY A 7 -13.46 -6.73 -13.63
N TYR A 8 -12.85 -6.75 -12.44
CA TYR A 8 -13.05 -7.82 -11.47
C TYR A 8 -13.73 -7.30 -10.20
N ASP A 9 -14.62 -8.10 -9.63
CA ASP A 9 -15.27 -7.77 -8.37
C ASP A 9 -14.28 -7.86 -7.21
N ASN A 10 -14.48 -7.04 -6.19
CA ASN A 10 -13.70 -7.10 -4.97
C ASN A 10 -14.06 -8.35 -4.17
N CYS A 11 -13.08 -8.93 -3.48
CA CYS A 11 -13.32 -10.08 -2.60
C CYS A 11 -14.35 -9.76 -1.52
N CYS A 12 -14.37 -8.54 -1.01
CA CYS A 12 -15.37 -8.11 -0.03
C CYS A 12 -16.78 -8.19 -0.59
N ASP A 13 -17.00 -7.84 -1.87
CA ASP A 13 -18.30 -7.92 -2.52
C ASP A 13 -18.72 -9.36 -2.79
N LEU A 14 -17.76 -10.23 -3.06
CA LEU A 14 -17.99 -11.66 -3.27
C LEU A 14 -18.11 -12.45 -1.97
N GLY A 15 -17.71 -11.86 -0.86
CA GLY A 15 -17.70 -12.52 0.45
C GLY A 15 -16.65 -13.59 0.62
N VAL A 16 -15.63 -13.63 -0.25
CA VAL A 16 -14.55 -14.61 -0.20
C VAL A 16 -13.19 -13.95 -0.34
N CYS A 17 -12.20 -14.50 0.36
CA CYS A 17 -10.81 -14.12 0.22
C CYS A 17 -9.96 -15.38 0.13
N PRO A 18 -9.28 -15.64 -0.99
CA PRO A 18 -8.48 -16.87 -1.15
C PRO A 18 -7.44 -17.06 -0.04
N ARG A 19 -6.82 -15.97 0.43
CA ARG A 19 -5.83 -16.04 1.50
C ARG A 19 -6.46 -16.45 2.83
N ILE A 20 -7.64 -15.89 3.16
CA ILE A 20 -8.37 -16.24 4.38
C ILE A 20 -8.85 -17.67 4.32
N GLN A 21 -9.38 -18.11 3.18
CA GLN A 21 -9.84 -19.49 2.98
C GLN A 21 -8.74 -20.52 3.20
N LEU A 22 -7.49 -20.16 2.85
CA LEU A 22 -6.33 -21.04 3.03
C LEU A 22 -5.63 -20.84 4.39
N GLY A 23 -6.16 -19.97 5.25
CA GLY A 23 -5.60 -19.73 6.58
C GLY A 23 -4.26 -19.02 6.58
N MET A 24 -3.95 -18.23 5.56
CA MET A 24 -2.69 -17.54 5.43
C MET A 24 -2.60 -16.32 6.35
N HIS A 25 -1.42 -16.10 6.90
CA HIS A 25 -1.11 -14.92 7.72
C HIS A 25 -0.78 -13.72 6.86
N GLN A 26 -0.70 -12.54 7.50
CA GLN A 26 -0.32 -11.31 6.82
C GLN A 26 1.05 -11.48 6.15
N GLY A 27 1.16 -11.09 4.89
CA GLY A 27 2.35 -11.22 4.08
C GLY A 27 2.48 -12.55 3.34
N GLU A 28 1.70 -13.56 3.72
CA GLU A 28 1.71 -14.86 3.06
C GLU A 28 0.69 -14.89 1.91
N GLY A 29 1.07 -15.54 0.83
CA GLY A 29 0.16 -15.81 -0.28
C GLY A 29 -0.41 -14.57 -0.95
N TYR A 30 0.32 -13.46 -0.99
CA TYR A 30 -0.13 -12.24 -1.65
C TYR A 30 -0.37 -12.44 -3.15
N GLY A 31 0.24 -13.46 -3.76
CA GLY A 31 -0.06 -13.84 -5.14
C GLY A 31 -1.48 -14.38 -5.34
N LEU A 32 -2.14 -14.83 -4.27
CA LEU A 32 -3.53 -15.30 -4.32
C LEU A 32 -4.53 -14.18 -4.11
N CYS A 33 -4.10 -13.03 -3.61
CA CYS A 33 -4.97 -11.88 -3.41
C CYS A 33 -5.11 -11.12 -4.73
N ARG A 34 -6.37 -10.88 -5.15
CA ARG A 34 -6.62 -10.14 -6.38
C ARG A 34 -6.55 -8.62 -6.22
N ALA A 35 -6.46 -8.13 -4.99
CA ALA A 35 -6.46 -6.70 -4.75
C ALA A 35 -5.16 -6.06 -5.24
N ILE A 36 -5.30 -4.91 -5.89
CA ILE A 36 -4.17 -4.03 -6.20
C ILE A 36 -3.95 -3.15 -4.98
N HIS A 37 -2.72 -3.06 -4.52
CA HIS A 37 -2.39 -2.21 -3.38
C HIS A 37 -2.54 -0.73 -3.75
N ALA A 38 -2.91 0.10 -2.79
CA ALA A 38 -3.09 1.53 -3.02
C ALA A 38 -1.82 2.20 -3.56
N GLU A 39 -0.67 1.79 -3.06
CA GLU A 39 0.62 2.30 -3.51
C GLU A 39 0.87 1.95 -4.98
N GLN A 40 0.53 0.73 -5.39
CA GLN A 40 0.63 0.29 -6.79
C GLN A 40 -0.27 1.13 -7.68
N ASN A 41 -1.52 1.36 -7.26
CA ASN A 41 -2.46 2.19 -8.02
C ASN A 41 -1.95 3.62 -8.18
N ALA A 42 -1.41 4.20 -7.11
CA ALA A 42 -0.86 5.55 -7.17
C ALA A 42 0.28 5.64 -8.19
N LEU A 43 1.20 4.69 -8.16
CA LEU A 43 2.34 4.66 -9.08
C LEU A 43 1.91 4.42 -10.53
N LEU A 44 0.92 3.56 -10.76
CA LEU A 44 0.41 3.26 -12.10
C LEU A 44 -0.28 4.48 -12.76
N ASN A 45 -0.80 5.41 -11.96
CA ASN A 45 -1.45 6.61 -12.46
C ASN A 45 -0.48 7.75 -12.74
N CYS A 46 0.81 7.55 -12.56
CA CYS A 46 1.85 8.54 -12.79
C CYS A 46 2.82 8.08 -13.88
N SER A 47 3.38 9.04 -14.61
CA SER A 47 4.51 8.76 -15.48
C SER A 47 5.78 8.62 -14.65
N ARG A 48 6.82 8.02 -15.23
CA ARG A 48 8.11 7.92 -14.56
C ARG A 48 8.71 9.30 -14.26
N GLU A 49 8.50 10.26 -15.14
CA GLU A 49 8.94 11.65 -14.90
C GLU A 49 8.27 12.26 -13.67
N GLN A 50 7.02 11.90 -13.43
CA GLN A 50 6.27 12.39 -12.28
C GLN A 50 6.70 11.71 -10.98
N THR A 51 7.10 10.45 -11.02
CA THR A 51 7.46 9.69 -9.82
C THR A 51 8.90 9.94 -9.37
N ILE A 52 9.82 10.17 -10.28
CA ILE A 52 11.22 10.43 -9.92
C ILE A 52 11.31 11.72 -9.09
N GLY A 53 11.82 11.60 -7.87
CA GLY A 53 11.98 12.71 -6.94
C GLY A 53 10.69 13.14 -6.23
N ALA A 54 9.59 12.45 -6.46
CA ALA A 54 8.32 12.77 -5.83
C ALA A 54 8.23 12.23 -4.40
N ASP A 55 7.26 12.74 -3.65
CA ASP A 55 6.90 12.23 -2.34
C ASP A 55 5.63 11.39 -2.45
N LEU A 56 5.53 10.35 -1.63
CA LEU A 56 4.36 9.49 -1.58
C LEU A 56 3.75 9.57 -0.19
N TYR A 57 2.45 9.83 -0.13
CA TYR A 57 1.69 9.90 1.12
C TYR A 57 0.83 8.66 1.26
N LEU A 58 0.94 7.98 2.38
CA LEU A 58 0.20 6.74 2.64
C LEU A 58 -0.59 6.87 3.93
N ALA A 59 -1.88 6.56 3.86
CA ALA A 59 -2.78 6.53 5.00
C ALA A 59 -3.61 5.25 4.98
N GLY A 60 -3.91 4.72 6.15
CA GLY A 60 -4.79 3.58 6.32
C GLY A 60 -5.90 3.91 7.31
N ILE A 61 -7.07 3.34 7.07
CA ILE A 61 -8.24 3.52 7.93
C ILE A 61 -8.79 2.15 8.26
N ASN A 62 -9.11 1.93 9.55
CA ASN A 62 -9.82 0.74 9.98
C ASN A 62 -11.30 0.89 9.63
N PRO A 63 -11.87 0.01 8.79
CA PRO A 63 -13.24 0.18 8.32
C PRO A 63 -14.28 0.02 9.42
N GLY A 64 -13.96 -0.65 10.53
CA GLY A 64 -14.90 -0.89 11.62
C GLY A 64 -15.25 0.37 12.41
N ASP A 65 -14.31 1.28 12.61
CA ASP A 65 -14.49 2.47 13.45
C ASP A 65 -13.94 3.76 12.82
N ASN A 66 -13.46 3.70 11.59
CA ASN A 66 -12.84 4.80 10.86
C ASN A 66 -11.60 5.41 11.56
N SER A 67 -10.99 4.68 12.48
CA SER A 67 -9.76 5.13 13.12
C SER A 67 -8.59 5.06 12.13
N ILE A 68 -7.57 5.90 12.34
CA ILE A 68 -6.37 5.86 11.54
C ILE A 68 -5.56 4.62 11.91
N HIS A 69 -5.30 3.80 10.91
CA HIS A 69 -4.41 2.66 11.02
C HIS A 69 -3.02 3.09 10.57
N ARG A 70 -1.99 2.83 11.38
CA ARG A 70 -0.62 3.12 10.98
C ARG A 70 -0.26 2.25 9.79
N ALA A 71 -0.27 2.84 8.62
CA ALA A 71 0.03 2.14 7.37
C ALA A 71 1.54 2.05 7.15
N LYS A 72 1.97 0.95 6.54
CA LYS A 72 3.36 0.75 6.15
C LYS A 72 3.36 -0.04 4.85
N PRO A 73 4.15 0.36 3.84
CA PRO A 73 4.23 -0.41 2.60
C PRO A 73 4.73 -1.84 2.85
N CYS A 74 4.11 -2.81 2.20
CA CYS A 74 4.63 -4.17 2.22
C CYS A 74 5.94 -4.26 1.42
N PRO A 75 6.72 -5.36 1.55
CA PRO A 75 7.97 -5.51 0.81
C PRO A 75 7.82 -5.38 -0.71
N LEU A 76 6.71 -5.84 -1.27
CA LEU A 76 6.43 -5.70 -2.71
C LEU A 76 6.30 -4.24 -3.11
N CYS A 77 5.46 -3.49 -2.39
CA CYS A 77 5.24 -2.07 -2.66
C CYS A 77 6.51 -1.24 -2.37
N SER A 78 7.26 -1.60 -1.34
CA SER A 78 8.52 -0.92 -1.02
C SER A 78 9.50 -0.97 -2.18
N ARG A 79 9.65 -2.12 -2.82
CA ARG A 79 10.51 -2.26 -4.00
C ARG A 79 10.02 -1.39 -5.15
N LEU A 80 8.71 -1.37 -5.40
CA LEU A 80 8.13 -0.56 -6.47
C LEU A 80 8.31 0.93 -6.22
N ILE A 81 8.13 1.38 -4.99
CA ILE A 81 8.32 2.77 -4.59
C ILE A 81 9.75 3.21 -4.85
N ILE A 82 10.71 2.39 -4.46
CA ILE A 82 12.14 2.67 -4.69
C ILE A 82 12.44 2.73 -6.19
N GLN A 83 11.97 1.74 -6.94
CA GLN A 83 12.23 1.64 -8.38
C GLN A 83 11.56 2.78 -9.16
N ALA A 84 10.43 3.29 -8.69
CA ALA A 84 9.76 4.43 -9.29
C ALA A 84 10.50 5.75 -9.08
N GLY A 85 11.48 5.79 -8.16
CA GLY A 85 12.27 6.98 -7.89
C GLY A 85 11.66 7.91 -6.86
N ILE A 86 10.70 7.45 -6.07
CA ILE A 86 10.13 8.23 -4.98
C ILE A 86 11.23 8.61 -3.99
N GLN A 87 11.23 9.86 -3.56
CA GLN A 87 12.24 10.38 -2.64
C GLN A 87 11.91 10.08 -1.19
N ASN A 88 10.72 10.46 -0.74
CA ASN A 88 10.28 10.27 0.63
C ASN A 88 8.88 9.68 0.68
N VAL A 89 8.63 8.87 1.70
CA VAL A 89 7.30 8.32 1.99
C VAL A 89 6.82 8.91 3.32
N TYR A 90 5.63 9.50 3.29
CA TYR A 90 4.97 10.08 4.44
C TYR A 90 3.91 9.10 4.92
N LEU A 91 4.15 8.47 6.07
CA LEU A 91 3.26 7.49 6.67
C LEU A 91 2.40 8.19 7.72
N ARG A 92 1.10 8.19 7.52
CA ARG A 92 0.20 8.79 8.50
C ARG A 92 0.16 7.93 9.75
N VAL A 93 0.40 8.56 10.91
CA VAL A 93 0.48 7.85 12.19
C VAL A 93 -0.61 8.27 13.18
N GLY A 94 -1.33 9.34 12.91
CA GLY A 94 -2.38 9.84 13.79
C GLY A 94 -3.49 10.57 13.05
N ALA A 95 -4.59 10.86 13.79
CA ALA A 95 -5.79 11.47 13.21
C ALA A 95 -5.64 12.97 12.93
N LYS A 96 -4.70 13.64 13.60
CA LYS A 96 -4.48 15.07 13.43
C LYS A 96 -3.75 15.36 12.13
N ALA A 97 -4.05 16.51 11.53
CA ALA A 97 -3.33 16.97 10.36
C ALA A 97 -1.84 17.12 10.69
N GLY A 98 -0.97 16.64 9.81
CA GLY A 98 0.48 16.74 9.99
C GLY A 98 1.11 15.63 10.81
N GLU A 99 0.35 14.68 11.33
CA GLU A 99 0.90 13.53 12.04
C GLU A 99 1.38 12.47 11.05
N TYR A 100 2.56 12.69 10.48
CA TYR A 100 3.21 11.78 9.54
C TYR A 100 4.60 11.41 10.03
N GLU A 101 4.97 10.14 9.83
CA GLU A 101 6.35 9.71 9.92
C GLU A 101 6.95 9.78 8.51
N VAL A 102 8.07 10.48 8.36
CA VAL A 102 8.73 10.63 7.06
C VAL A 102 9.87 9.62 6.97
N VAL A 103 9.80 8.76 5.96
CA VAL A 103 10.81 7.73 5.72
C VAL A 103 11.39 7.95 4.33
N PRO A 104 12.71 8.18 4.19
CA PRO A 104 13.33 8.18 2.88
C PRO A 104 13.06 6.84 2.17
N ALA A 105 12.71 6.88 0.89
CA ALA A 105 12.32 5.66 0.18
C ALA A 105 13.39 4.58 0.24
N LYS A 106 14.66 4.96 0.17
CA LYS A 106 15.79 4.01 0.28
C LYS A 106 15.80 3.24 1.60
N ASN A 107 15.18 3.78 2.66
CA ASN A 107 15.12 3.14 3.97
C ASN A 107 13.93 2.19 4.11
N LEU A 108 13.08 2.09 3.09
CA LEU A 108 12.03 1.07 3.05
C LEU A 108 12.58 -0.33 2.80
N VAL A 109 13.83 -0.42 2.38
CA VAL A 109 14.48 -1.69 2.14
C VAL A 109 14.66 -2.41 3.46
N TRP A 110 14.18 -3.64 3.51
CA TRP A 110 14.43 -4.55 4.63
C TRP A 110 15.90 -4.96 4.62
N HIS A 111 16.38 -5.37 5.77
CA HIS A 111 17.72 -5.91 5.87
C HIS A 111 17.78 -7.27 5.19
N LEU A 112 18.70 -7.38 4.27
CA LEU A 112 19.00 -8.64 3.61
C LEU A 112 20.06 -9.39 4.39
#